data_cf3c383e8d12021526fa58afc79cf593
#
_entry.id   cf3c383e8d12021526fa58afc79cf593
#
_cell.length_a   1.000
_cell.length_b   1.000
_cell.length_c   1.000
_cell.angle_alpha   90.00
_cell.angle_beta   90.00
_cell.angle_gamma   90.00
#
_symmetry.space_group_name_H-M   'P 1'
#
loop_
_entity.id
_entity.type
_entity.pdbx_description
1 polymer ?
#
loop_
_entity_poly.entity_id
_entity_poly.type
_entity_poly.pdbx_seq_one_letter_code
_entity_poly.pdbx_strand_id
1 'polypeptide(L)'
;GSEMCIRDSVDFLPFNKLKVRLKKEIVTLGINKLKNFEGNYLPPSEWNSFMLNKKNKIIDVRNNYEIEIGTFKNAINPKTKNFRDFPSQFSKLKISKTDTIGIYCTGGIRCEKAANYLSVIGYRNVYQLEGGIINYLNYKKKSNLKSNWIGECFVFDDRVSINKNLDKGKYHQCYGCRSAITYEEIQSKNYKKGVYCPK
;
A
#
# COMPACT_ATOMS: atom_id res chain seq x y z
N GLY A 1 13.60 -7.02 16.96
CA GLY A 1 12.43 -6.70 16.15
C GLY A 1 12.76 -5.57 15.20
N SER A 2 12.48 -5.73 13.90
CA SER A 2 12.69 -4.63 12.97
C SER A 2 11.72 -3.50 13.30
N GLU A 3 12.23 -2.39 13.77
CA GLU A 3 11.46 -1.18 13.98
C GLU A 3 11.33 -0.44 12.65
N MET A 4 10.36 -0.84 11.82
CA MET A 4 10.05 -0.06 10.65
C MET A 4 9.24 1.16 11.07
N CYS A 5 9.90 2.30 11.13
CA CYS A 5 9.31 3.59 11.47
C CYS A 5 8.98 4.35 10.19
N ILE A 6 7.70 4.53 9.89
CA ILE A 6 7.29 5.51 8.89
C ILE A 6 7.35 6.87 9.57
N ARG A 7 8.27 7.71 9.09
CA ARG A 7 8.37 9.11 9.53
C ARG A 7 8.05 10.00 8.34
N ASP A 8 7.06 10.82 8.51
CA ASP A 8 6.65 11.85 7.56
C ASP A 8 6.61 13.19 8.30
N SER A 9 6.84 14.30 7.60
CA SER A 9 6.78 15.63 8.15
C SER A 9 5.78 16.46 7.37
N VAL A 10 4.86 17.10 8.07
CA VAL A 10 3.83 17.96 7.48
C VAL A 10 3.69 19.23 8.33
N ASP A 11 3.33 20.34 7.69
CA ASP A 11 3.17 21.65 8.34
C ASP A 11 1.80 21.86 8.99
N PHE A 12 1.03 20.78 9.17
CA PHE A 12 -0.29 20.78 9.81
C PHE A 12 -0.44 19.56 10.72
N LEU A 13 -1.44 19.59 11.60
CA LEU A 13 -1.77 18.45 12.46
C LEU A 13 -2.50 17.36 11.65
N PRO A 14 -1.83 16.25 11.28
CA PRO A 14 -2.43 15.21 10.43
C PRO A 14 -3.44 14.33 11.19
N PHE A 15 -3.47 14.41 12.50
CA PHE A 15 -4.37 13.66 13.37
C PHE A 15 -4.95 14.54 14.47
N ASN A 16 -6.25 14.44 14.70
CA ASN A 16 -6.94 15.17 15.76
C ASN A 16 -6.54 14.76 17.19
N LYS A 17 -6.00 13.57 17.39
CA LYS A 17 -5.61 13.03 18.70
C LYS A 17 -4.40 12.11 18.58
N LEU A 18 -3.44 12.28 19.49
CA LEU A 18 -2.39 11.29 19.71
C LEU A 18 -3.03 9.99 20.22
N LYS A 19 -2.75 8.88 19.55
CA LYS A 19 -3.25 7.56 19.91
C LYS A 19 -2.10 6.56 19.97
N VAL A 20 -1.79 6.08 21.18
CA VAL A 20 -0.82 5.00 21.39
C VAL A 20 -1.60 3.74 21.80
N ARG A 21 -1.40 2.64 21.08
CA ARG A 21 -2.05 1.36 21.38
C ARG A 21 -1.05 0.22 21.33
N LEU A 22 -1.02 -0.60 22.37
CA LEU A 22 -0.30 -1.87 22.34
C LEU A 22 -1.11 -2.89 21.55
N LYS A 23 -0.47 -3.52 20.58
CA LYS A 23 -1.08 -4.56 19.72
C LYS A 23 -0.11 -5.73 19.59
N LYS A 24 -0.64 -6.95 19.47
CA LYS A 24 0.15 -8.15 19.16
C LYS A 24 0.79 -8.09 17.77
N GLU A 25 0.15 -7.40 16.84
CA GLU A 25 0.63 -7.15 15.48
C GLU A 25 0.35 -5.70 15.08
N ILE A 26 1.32 -5.00 14.52
CA ILE A 26 1.17 -3.65 13.99
C ILE A 26 0.12 -3.65 12.88
N VAL A 27 0.25 -4.58 11.94
CA VAL A 27 -0.73 -4.88 10.90
C VAL A 27 -1.10 -6.35 10.99
N THR A 28 -2.38 -6.64 11.06
CA THR A 28 -2.85 -8.01 11.31
C THR A 28 -2.87 -8.82 10.01
N LEU A 29 -2.02 -9.83 9.94
CA LEU A 29 -2.08 -10.87 8.91
C LEU A 29 -2.78 -12.14 9.43
N GLY A 30 -2.75 -12.35 10.76
CA GLY A 30 -3.42 -13.46 11.42
C GLY A 30 -2.67 -14.80 11.29
N ILE A 31 -1.37 -14.77 11.06
CA ILE A 31 -0.52 -15.98 10.95
C ILE A 31 0.49 -15.99 12.07
N ASN A 32 0.38 -17.00 12.95
CA ASN A 32 1.16 -17.08 14.20
C ASN A 32 2.60 -17.61 14.04
N LYS A 33 2.98 -18.15 12.89
CA LYS A 33 4.29 -18.78 12.66
C LYS A 33 5.07 -18.09 11.54
N LEU A 34 5.22 -16.78 11.64
CA LEU A 34 6.16 -16.07 10.79
C LEU A 34 7.56 -16.22 11.39
N LYS A 35 8.53 -16.63 10.59
CA LYS A 35 9.95 -16.69 10.99
C LYS A 35 10.55 -15.29 10.89
N ASN A 36 11.68 -15.04 11.55
CA ASN A 36 12.48 -13.86 11.23
C ASN A 36 12.95 -13.99 9.79
N PHE A 37 12.48 -13.11 8.93
CA PHE A 37 12.80 -13.07 7.51
C PHE A 37 13.49 -11.75 7.20
N GLU A 38 14.75 -11.84 6.80
CA GLU A 38 15.45 -10.71 6.21
C GLU A 38 14.97 -10.58 4.76
N GLY A 39 14.09 -9.61 4.53
CA GLY A 39 13.49 -9.41 3.22
C GLY A 39 14.48 -8.81 2.22
N ASN A 40 14.34 -9.15 0.96
CA ASN A 40 15.04 -8.46 -0.11
C ASN A 40 14.38 -7.11 -0.36
N TYR A 41 15.10 -6.02 -0.10
CA TYR A 41 14.63 -4.67 -0.35
C TYR A 41 15.16 -4.14 -1.68
N LEU A 42 14.28 -3.47 -2.43
CA LEU A 42 14.64 -2.74 -3.63
C LEU A 42 14.50 -1.25 -3.36
N PRO A 43 15.56 -0.47 -3.53
CA PRO A 43 15.48 0.98 -3.37
C PRO A 43 14.58 1.59 -4.46
N PRO A 44 13.97 2.77 -4.21
CA PRO A 44 13.15 3.46 -5.20
C PRO A 44 13.84 3.73 -6.53
N SER A 45 15.17 3.86 -6.55
CA SER A 45 15.98 4.05 -7.75
C SER A 45 15.91 2.86 -8.72
N GLU A 46 15.83 1.65 -8.20
CA GLU A 46 15.82 0.41 -8.97
C GLU A 46 14.40 -0.09 -9.28
N TRP A 47 13.40 0.41 -8.55
CA TRP A 47 12.02 -0.09 -8.66
C TRP A 47 11.43 0.01 -10.07
N ASN A 48 11.72 1.09 -10.80
CA ASN A 48 11.23 1.26 -12.17
C ASN A 48 11.79 0.21 -13.12
N SER A 49 13.10 -0.05 -13.09
CA SER A 49 13.74 -1.06 -13.93
C SER A 49 13.24 -2.47 -13.58
N PHE A 50 13.06 -2.73 -12.30
CA PHE A 50 12.48 -3.99 -11.83
C PHE A 50 11.05 -4.21 -12.36
N MET A 51 10.19 -3.18 -12.31
CA MET A 51 8.81 -3.26 -12.83
C MET A 51 8.75 -3.40 -14.36
N LEU A 52 9.68 -2.83 -15.09
CA LEU A 52 9.72 -2.90 -16.56
C LEU A 52 10.07 -4.29 -17.07
N ASN A 53 10.71 -5.12 -16.26
CA ASN A 53 10.96 -6.51 -16.61
C ASN A 53 9.65 -7.30 -16.59
N LYS A 54 9.15 -7.65 -17.77
CA LYS A 54 7.87 -8.37 -17.95
C LYS A 54 7.81 -9.77 -17.28
N LYS A 55 8.97 -10.34 -16.93
CA LYS A 55 9.04 -11.59 -16.18
C LYS A 55 8.68 -11.40 -14.70
N ASN A 56 8.86 -10.21 -14.15
CA ASN A 56 8.57 -9.92 -12.76
C ASN A 56 7.08 -9.71 -12.54
N LYS A 57 6.56 -10.26 -11.46
CA LYS A 57 5.17 -10.08 -11.01
C LYS A 57 5.12 -8.99 -9.94
N ILE A 58 4.47 -7.88 -10.22
CA ILE A 58 4.35 -6.77 -9.28
C ILE A 58 3.00 -6.85 -8.60
N ILE A 59 2.96 -6.94 -7.27
CA ILE A 59 1.75 -7.15 -6.50
C ILE A 59 1.55 -6.01 -5.52
N ASP A 60 0.38 -5.42 -5.55
CA ASP A 60 -0.04 -4.44 -4.55
C ASP A 60 -0.62 -5.16 -3.33
N VAL A 61 0.06 -5.11 -2.19
CA VAL A 61 -0.40 -5.78 -0.96
C VAL A 61 -1.32 -4.90 -0.11
N ARG A 62 -1.81 -3.81 -0.68
CA ARG A 62 -2.80 -2.95 -0.04
C ARG A 62 -4.22 -3.52 -0.19
N ASN A 63 -5.16 -2.89 0.49
CA ASN A 63 -6.57 -3.22 0.35
C ASN A 63 -7.13 -2.63 -0.96
N ASN A 64 -8.19 -3.25 -1.48
CA ASN A 64 -8.78 -2.87 -2.76
C ASN A 64 -9.18 -1.39 -2.83
N TYR A 65 -9.78 -0.84 -1.77
CA TYR A 65 -10.18 0.57 -1.72
C TYR A 65 -9.01 1.57 -1.83
N GLU A 66 -7.79 1.14 -1.44
CA GLU A 66 -6.57 1.94 -1.60
C GLU A 66 -6.06 1.88 -3.05
N ILE A 67 -6.18 0.69 -3.67
CA ILE A 67 -5.72 0.43 -5.05
C ILE A 67 -6.60 1.17 -6.07
N GLU A 68 -7.90 1.28 -5.80
CA GLU A 68 -8.86 1.96 -6.66
C GLU A 68 -8.55 3.42 -6.93
N ILE A 69 -7.90 4.10 -6.01
CA ILE A 69 -7.52 5.52 -6.19
C ILE A 69 -6.10 5.71 -6.74
N GLY A 70 -5.30 4.67 -6.77
CA GLY A 70 -3.98 4.70 -7.39
C GLY A 70 -3.16 3.45 -7.16
N THR A 71 -2.34 3.11 -8.16
CA THR A 71 -1.51 1.91 -8.20
C THR A 71 -0.34 2.10 -9.16
N PHE A 72 0.67 1.22 -9.11
CA PHE A 72 1.68 1.17 -10.16
C PHE A 72 1.12 0.55 -11.45
N LYS A 73 1.60 1.07 -12.58
CA LYS A 73 1.25 0.53 -13.90
C LYS A 73 1.53 -0.99 -13.96
N ASN A 74 0.54 -1.76 -14.41
CA ASN A 74 0.62 -3.22 -14.54
C ASN A 74 0.76 -4.00 -13.22
N ALA A 75 0.55 -3.39 -12.07
CA ALA A 75 0.53 -4.11 -10.81
C ALA A 75 -0.70 -5.02 -10.70
N ILE A 76 -0.50 -6.19 -10.11
CA ILE A 76 -1.55 -7.16 -9.84
C ILE A 76 -2.28 -6.73 -8.56
N ASN A 77 -3.60 -6.59 -8.66
CA ASN A 77 -4.48 -6.36 -7.52
C ASN A 77 -5.04 -7.70 -7.01
N PRO A 78 -4.67 -8.17 -5.82
CA PRO A 78 -5.22 -9.40 -5.23
C PRO A 78 -6.68 -9.29 -4.80
N LYS A 79 -7.27 -8.07 -4.85
CA LYS A 79 -8.66 -7.76 -4.43
C LYS A 79 -8.92 -8.07 -2.96
N THR A 80 -7.96 -7.78 -2.10
CA THR A 80 -8.10 -7.91 -0.66
C THR A 80 -9.04 -6.84 -0.11
N LYS A 81 -10.03 -7.22 0.66
CA LYS A 81 -10.86 -6.28 1.42
C LYS A 81 -10.12 -5.79 2.66
N ASN A 82 -9.42 -6.68 3.33
CA ASN A 82 -8.57 -6.41 4.47
C ASN A 82 -7.23 -7.14 4.30
N PHE A 83 -6.15 -6.62 4.86
CA PHE A 83 -4.83 -7.26 4.74
C PHE A 83 -4.80 -8.71 5.28
N ARG A 84 -5.67 -9.05 6.23
CA ARG A 84 -5.86 -10.43 6.73
C ARG A 84 -6.29 -11.40 5.62
N ASP A 85 -6.95 -10.92 4.58
CA ASP A 85 -7.40 -11.75 3.45
C ASP A 85 -6.28 -12.04 2.45
N PHE A 86 -5.12 -11.36 2.57
CA PHE A 86 -4.02 -11.47 1.62
C PHE A 86 -3.60 -12.92 1.35
N PRO A 87 -3.42 -13.80 2.33
CA PRO A 87 -3.05 -15.20 2.09
C PRO A 87 -4.03 -15.92 1.19
N SER A 88 -5.33 -15.80 1.46
CA SER A 88 -6.39 -16.48 0.70
C SER A 88 -6.59 -15.88 -0.70
N GLN A 89 -6.37 -14.56 -0.86
CA GLN A 89 -6.47 -13.92 -2.17
C GLN A 89 -5.21 -14.18 -3.02
N PHE A 90 -4.03 -14.16 -2.40
CA PHE A 90 -2.79 -14.47 -3.08
C PHE A 90 -2.79 -15.91 -3.65
N SER A 91 -3.31 -16.89 -2.92
CA SER A 91 -3.39 -18.28 -3.39
C SER A 91 -4.23 -18.47 -4.66
N LYS A 92 -5.11 -17.51 -4.99
CA LYS A 92 -5.90 -17.52 -6.23
C LYS A 92 -5.14 -16.95 -7.43
N LEU A 93 -4.02 -16.28 -7.20
CA LEU A 93 -3.18 -15.75 -8.26
C LEU A 93 -2.38 -16.87 -8.91
N LYS A 94 -2.32 -16.88 -10.24
CA LYS A 94 -1.51 -17.84 -11.01
C LYS A 94 -0.04 -17.40 -11.01
N ILE A 95 0.63 -17.56 -9.86
CA ILE A 95 2.04 -17.19 -9.66
C ILE A 95 2.81 -18.44 -9.27
N SER A 96 3.88 -18.74 -10.03
CA SER A 96 4.78 -19.84 -9.73
C SER A 96 5.71 -19.50 -8.57
N LYS A 97 6.13 -20.53 -7.81
CA LYS A 97 7.15 -20.36 -6.76
C LYS A 97 8.53 -19.96 -7.28
N THR A 98 8.74 -20.15 -8.59
CA THR A 98 9.97 -19.74 -9.30
C THR A 98 9.89 -18.30 -9.84
N ASP A 99 8.70 -17.69 -9.85
CA ASP A 99 8.53 -16.32 -10.33
C ASP A 99 9.27 -15.32 -9.41
N THR A 100 9.78 -14.27 -10.01
CA THR A 100 10.31 -13.12 -9.28
C THR A 100 9.16 -12.16 -8.98
N ILE A 101 8.95 -11.90 -7.70
CA ILE A 101 7.81 -11.13 -7.19
C ILE A 101 8.31 -9.84 -6.57
N GLY A 102 7.78 -8.70 -7.01
CA GLY A 102 7.92 -7.41 -6.33
C GLY A 102 6.63 -7.08 -5.60
N ILE A 103 6.73 -6.75 -4.32
CA ILE A 103 5.59 -6.34 -3.51
C ILE A 103 5.77 -4.92 -2.99
N TYR A 104 4.66 -4.21 -2.84
CA TYR A 104 4.68 -2.86 -2.28
C TYR A 104 3.39 -2.55 -1.50
N CYS A 105 3.49 -1.60 -0.58
CA CYS A 105 2.36 -0.97 0.09
C CYS A 105 2.66 0.51 0.34
N THR A 106 1.82 1.22 1.07
CA THR A 106 1.97 2.65 1.32
C THR A 106 3.32 3.01 1.93
N GLY A 107 3.74 2.34 3.01
CA GLY A 107 4.98 2.65 3.75
C GLY A 107 5.86 1.44 4.06
N GLY A 108 5.60 0.25 3.47
CA GLY A 108 6.45 -0.93 3.62
C GLY A 108 6.01 -1.92 4.72
N ILE A 109 5.29 -1.52 5.76
CA ILE A 109 4.98 -2.37 6.94
C ILE A 109 4.24 -3.66 6.57
N ARG A 110 3.24 -3.59 5.67
CA ARG A 110 2.50 -4.78 5.20
C ARG A 110 3.39 -5.69 4.36
N CYS A 111 4.34 -5.11 3.62
CA CYS A 111 5.26 -5.88 2.79
C CYS A 111 6.13 -6.82 3.60
N GLU A 112 6.65 -6.40 4.76
CA GLU A 112 7.45 -7.28 5.61
C GLU A 112 6.70 -8.55 6.00
N LYS A 113 5.45 -8.40 6.42
CA LYS A 113 4.62 -9.55 6.78
C LYS A 113 4.23 -10.40 5.57
N ALA A 114 3.91 -9.75 4.44
CA ALA A 114 3.60 -10.45 3.21
C ALA A 114 4.81 -11.23 2.67
N ALA A 115 6.00 -10.62 2.63
CA ALA A 115 7.23 -11.27 2.20
C ALA A 115 7.58 -12.47 3.08
N ASN A 116 7.49 -12.31 4.41
CA ASN A 116 7.70 -13.40 5.35
C ASN A 116 6.72 -14.56 5.12
N TYR A 117 5.43 -14.25 4.98
CA TYR A 117 4.42 -15.26 4.64
C TYR A 117 4.75 -15.99 3.34
N LEU A 118 5.07 -15.25 2.26
CA LEU A 118 5.42 -15.82 0.97
C LEU A 118 6.66 -16.72 1.05
N SER A 119 7.67 -16.32 1.82
CA SER A 119 8.85 -17.14 2.09
C SER A 119 8.49 -18.46 2.79
N VAL A 120 7.63 -18.40 3.83
CA VAL A 120 7.19 -19.59 4.57
C VAL A 120 6.46 -20.59 3.67
N ILE A 121 5.67 -20.12 2.70
CA ILE A 121 4.97 -20.99 1.74
C ILE A 121 5.80 -21.34 0.49
N GLY A 122 7.10 -20.99 0.49
CA GLY A 122 8.10 -21.46 -0.47
C GLY A 122 8.40 -20.56 -1.65
N TYR A 123 7.97 -19.29 -1.65
CA TYR A 123 8.41 -18.30 -2.64
C TYR A 123 9.76 -17.72 -2.22
N ARG A 124 10.80 -17.90 -3.04
CA ARG A 124 12.18 -17.50 -2.69
C ARG A 124 12.59 -16.14 -3.25
N ASN A 125 12.01 -15.73 -4.38
CA ASN A 125 12.40 -14.53 -5.11
C ASN A 125 11.39 -13.40 -4.85
N VAL A 126 11.25 -13.00 -3.58
CA VAL A 126 10.33 -11.93 -3.16
C VAL A 126 11.12 -10.70 -2.80
N TYR A 127 10.83 -9.59 -3.48
CA TYR A 127 11.44 -8.29 -3.30
C TYR A 127 10.38 -7.28 -2.84
N GLN A 128 10.74 -6.38 -1.95
CA GLN A 128 9.83 -5.36 -1.45
C GLN A 128 10.37 -3.96 -1.72
N LEU A 129 9.49 -3.05 -2.12
CA LEU A 129 9.83 -1.64 -2.32
C LEU A 129 10.19 -1.02 -0.98
N GLU A 130 11.44 -0.59 -0.82
CA GLU A 130 11.95 0.03 0.39
C GLU A 130 11.21 1.33 0.72
N GLY A 131 10.64 1.40 1.94
CA GLY A 131 9.83 2.52 2.39
C GLY A 131 8.50 2.72 1.62
N GLY A 132 8.14 1.78 0.73
CA GLY A 132 6.87 1.76 0.02
C GLY A 132 6.66 2.91 -0.97
N ILE A 133 5.38 3.15 -1.30
CA ILE A 133 4.96 4.16 -2.29
C ILE A 133 5.41 5.56 -1.87
N ILE A 134 5.32 5.92 -0.60
CA ILE A 134 5.68 7.26 -0.11
C ILE A 134 7.17 7.54 -0.38
N ASN A 135 8.06 6.59 -0.06
CA ASN A 135 9.50 6.74 -0.33
C ASN A 135 9.79 6.82 -1.84
N TYR A 136 9.09 6.00 -2.65
CA TYR A 136 9.21 6.05 -4.10
C TYR A 136 8.79 7.41 -4.67
N LEU A 137 7.66 7.96 -4.26
CA LEU A 137 7.18 9.27 -4.72
C LEU A 137 8.14 10.40 -4.28
N ASN A 138 8.65 10.34 -3.05
CA ASN A 138 9.63 11.28 -2.53
C ASN A 138 10.92 11.24 -3.36
N TYR A 139 11.44 10.06 -3.66
CA TYR A 139 12.59 9.88 -4.52
C TYR A 139 12.35 10.47 -5.92
N LYS A 140 11.19 10.19 -6.54
CA LYS A 140 10.85 10.71 -7.87
C LYS A 140 10.72 12.23 -7.89
N LYS A 141 10.12 12.83 -6.86
CA LYS A 141 10.03 14.29 -6.70
C LYS A 141 11.43 14.92 -6.61
N LYS A 142 12.30 14.39 -5.76
CA LYS A 142 13.67 14.91 -5.57
C LYS A 142 14.55 14.75 -6.80
N SER A 143 14.39 13.65 -7.53
CA SER A 143 15.20 13.32 -8.71
C SER A 143 14.64 13.90 -10.01
N ASN A 144 13.46 14.52 -9.99
CA ASN A 144 12.72 14.99 -11.18
C ASN A 144 12.53 13.89 -12.26
N LEU A 145 12.40 12.64 -11.84
CA LEU A 145 12.26 11.48 -12.72
C LEU A 145 10.80 11.10 -12.93
N LYS A 146 10.48 10.61 -14.12
CA LYS A 146 9.13 10.11 -14.45
C LYS A 146 8.71 8.99 -13.50
N SER A 147 7.52 9.14 -12.95
CA SER A 147 6.89 8.14 -12.08
C SER A 147 6.04 7.16 -12.90
N ASN A 148 6.06 5.87 -12.53
CA ASN A 148 5.13 4.85 -13.03
C ASN A 148 3.91 4.67 -12.12
N TRP A 149 3.76 5.53 -11.12
CA TRP A 149 2.59 5.60 -10.27
C TRP A 149 1.42 6.26 -11.02
N ILE A 150 0.24 5.67 -10.93
CA ILE A 150 -1.00 6.17 -11.53
C ILE A 150 -1.98 6.51 -10.42
N GLY A 151 -2.59 7.69 -10.49
CA GLY A 151 -3.55 8.15 -9.49
C GLY A 151 -2.90 8.71 -8.24
N GLU A 152 -3.59 8.60 -7.10
CA GLU A 152 -3.16 9.11 -5.80
C GLU A 152 -2.88 7.98 -4.81
N CYS A 153 -2.02 8.23 -3.83
CA CYS A 153 -1.72 7.24 -2.80
C CYS A 153 -2.64 7.47 -1.60
N PHE A 154 -3.42 6.46 -1.22
CA PHE A 154 -4.21 6.50 0.01
C PHE A 154 -3.29 6.56 1.23
N VAL A 155 -3.59 7.48 2.15
CA VAL A 155 -2.92 7.64 3.45
C VAL A 155 -3.95 7.59 4.58
N PHE A 156 -3.51 7.19 5.78
CA PHE A 156 -4.40 6.94 6.92
C PHE A 156 -4.48 8.13 7.89
N ASP A 157 -4.33 9.34 7.36
CA ASP A 157 -4.47 10.59 8.10
C ASP A 157 -5.53 11.50 7.46
N ASP A 158 -5.70 12.72 7.97
CA ASP A 158 -6.74 13.66 7.53
C ASP A 158 -6.59 14.13 6.07
N ARG A 159 -5.47 13.82 5.40
CA ARG A 159 -5.30 14.06 3.96
C ARG A 159 -6.12 13.10 3.11
N VAL A 160 -6.36 11.88 3.61
CA VAL A 160 -7.02 10.74 2.92
C VAL A 160 -6.22 10.21 1.73
N SER A 161 -5.68 11.10 0.89
CA SER A 161 -4.80 10.76 -0.23
C SER A 161 -3.73 11.82 -0.44
N ILE A 162 -2.65 11.41 -1.08
CA ILE A 162 -1.58 12.30 -1.55
C ILE A 162 -1.34 12.09 -3.05
N ASN A 163 -1.02 13.18 -3.73
CA ASN A 163 -0.67 13.16 -5.15
C ASN A 163 0.81 12.74 -5.34
N LYS A 164 1.26 12.69 -6.60
CA LYS A 164 2.65 12.35 -6.96
C LYS A 164 3.71 13.29 -6.39
N ASN A 165 3.32 14.50 -6.00
CA ASN A 165 4.20 15.50 -5.39
C ASN A 165 4.16 15.45 -3.86
N LEU A 166 3.45 14.49 -3.26
CA LEU A 166 3.20 14.35 -1.82
C LEU A 166 2.31 15.43 -1.21
N ASP A 167 1.69 16.26 -2.04
CA ASP A 167 0.70 17.23 -1.57
C ASP A 167 -0.63 16.51 -1.29
N LYS A 168 -1.51 17.14 -0.48
CA LYS A 168 -2.85 16.63 -0.22
C LYS A 168 -3.58 16.40 -1.54
N GLY A 169 -4.18 15.21 -1.68
CA GLY A 169 -4.93 14.81 -2.85
C GLY A 169 -6.37 15.36 -2.88
N LYS A 170 -7.13 14.91 -3.87
CA LYS A 170 -8.51 15.37 -4.12
C LYS A 170 -9.58 14.55 -3.40
N TYR A 171 -9.20 13.43 -2.79
CA TYR A 171 -10.16 12.53 -2.15
C TYR A 171 -10.50 12.97 -0.73
N HIS A 172 -11.75 12.69 -0.36
CA HIS A 172 -12.31 12.83 0.98
C HIS A 172 -12.66 11.45 1.54
N GLN A 173 -12.77 11.33 2.85
CA GLN A 173 -13.17 10.08 3.47
C GLN A 173 -14.69 10.03 3.68
N CYS A 174 -15.31 8.95 3.24
CA CYS A 174 -16.66 8.63 3.67
C CYS A 174 -16.63 8.13 5.13
N TYR A 175 -17.29 8.84 6.04
CA TYR A 175 -17.32 8.46 7.46
C TYR A 175 -18.20 7.24 7.75
N GLY A 176 -19.04 6.81 6.79
CA GLY A 176 -19.83 5.59 6.90
C GLY A 176 -18.98 4.33 6.62
N CYS A 177 -18.46 4.20 5.40
CA CYS A 177 -17.72 3.00 4.96
C CYS A 177 -16.20 3.18 4.92
N ARG A 178 -15.67 4.41 5.14
CA ARG A 178 -14.25 4.80 5.08
C ARG A 178 -13.60 4.75 3.69
N SER A 179 -14.35 4.56 2.64
CA SER A 179 -13.84 4.66 1.26
C SER A 179 -13.41 6.09 0.93
N ALA A 180 -12.43 6.22 0.06
CA ALA A 180 -12.07 7.49 -0.55
C ALA A 180 -13.14 7.86 -1.58
N ILE A 181 -13.67 9.07 -1.49
CA ILE A 181 -14.73 9.61 -2.35
C ILE A 181 -14.30 10.95 -2.93
N THR A 182 -14.75 11.23 -4.15
CA THR A 182 -14.49 12.52 -4.81
C THR A 182 -15.48 13.59 -4.36
N TYR A 183 -15.19 14.83 -4.74
CA TYR A 183 -16.12 15.94 -4.47
C TYR A 183 -17.47 15.73 -5.19
N GLU A 184 -17.44 15.25 -6.43
CA GLU A 184 -18.64 14.93 -7.22
C GLU A 184 -19.48 13.84 -6.54
N GLU A 185 -18.84 12.82 -5.98
CA GLU A 185 -19.52 11.77 -5.22
C GLU A 185 -20.16 12.31 -3.94
N ILE A 186 -19.56 13.32 -3.29
CA ILE A 186 -20.14 14.00 -2.12
C ILE A 186 -21.39 14.81 -2.50
N GLN A 187 -21.42 15.39 -3.70
CA GLN A 187 -22.58 16.13 -4.19
C GLN A 187 -23.70 15.23 -4.73
N SER A 188 -23.45 13.94 -4.83
CA SER A 188 -24.45 12.98 -5.32
C SER A 188 -25.62 12.83 -4.36
N LYS A 189 -26.84 12.68 -4.90
CA LYS A 189 -28.05 12.30 -4.12
C LYS A 189 -27.88 10.99 -3.35
N ASN A 190 -26.93 10.16 -3.74
CA ASN A 190 -26.57 8.89 -3.08
C ASN A 190 -25.50 9.07 -2.01
N TYR A 191 -25.27 10.30 -1.52
CA TYR A 191 -24.36 10.57 -0.40
C TYR A 191 -25.10 11.18 0.77
N LYS A 192 -24.91 10.60 1.95
CA LYS A 192 -25.30 11.19 3.24
C LYS A 192 -24.16 11.03 4.23
N LYS A 193 -23.60 12.18 4.66
CA LYS A 193 -22.43 12.23 5.55
C LYS A 193 -22.61 11.32 6.77
N GLY A 194 -21.66 10.41 6.97
CA GLY A 194 -21.64 9.47 8.08
C GLY A 194 -22.60 8.27 7.95
N VAL A 195 -23.39 8.18 6.90
CA VAL A 195 -24.40 7.12 6.71
C VAL A 195 -24.08 6.25 5.49
N TYR A 196 -24.07 6.81 4.30
CA TYR A 196 -23.82 6.09 3.05
C TYR A 196 -23.14 6.98 2.00
N CYS A 197 -22.54 6.34 0.98
CA CYS A 197 -21.96 6.97 -0.18
C CYS A 197 -22.26 6.14 -1.45
N PRO A 198 -21.95 6.68 -2.66
CA PRO A 198 -22.20 5.99 -3.94
C PRO A 198 -21.37 4.71 -4.16
N LYS A 199 -20.42 4.39 -3.27
CA LYS A 199 -19.55 3.20 -3.35
C LYS A 199 -20.03 2.06 -2.47
#